data_2c6e8424630237a001a103e047c438b5
#
_entry.id   2c6e8424630237a001a103e047c438b5
#
_cell.length_a   1.000
_cell.length_b   1.000
_cell.length_c   1.000
_cell.angle_alpha   90.00
_cell.angle_beta   90.00
_cell.angle_gamma   90.00
#
_symmetry.space_group_name_H-M   'P 1'
#
loop_
_entity.id
_entity.type
_entity.pdbx_description
1 polymer ?
#
loop_
_entity_poly.entity_id
_entity_poly.type
_entity_poly.pdbx_seq_one_letter_code
_entity_poly.pdbx_strand_id
1 'polypeptide(L)'
;MEQAFCNQLEALSVWKRRNLPLFAMPQGAEVVTWLMRSAAHPRPLKELYAASRFSEPTVRSVVQSLADRDLVVFQYDECDQRVRLIRPSSKLVGILDEYVARIRAGAAAVCSEEAKASQSSAGLGDAVWTRKVSAPRAVSM
;
A
#
# COMPACT_ATOMS: atom_id res chain seq x y z
N MET A 1 19.07 10.95 11.38
CA MET A 1 18.12 9.86 11.11
C MET A 1 16.67 10.34 11.08
N GLU A 2 16.19 10.92 12.15
CA GLU A 2 14.79 11.36 12.24
C GLU A 2 14.40 12.34 11.15
N GLN A 3 15.27 13.29 10.84
CA GLN A 3 14.97 14.30 9.81
C GLN A 3 14.82 13.68 8.42
N ALA A 4 15.70 12.76 8.06
CA ALA A 4 15.63 12.06 6.78
C ALA A 4 14.35 11.21 6.68
N PHE A 5 14.02 10.51 7.74
CA PHE A 5 12.79 9.71 7.83
C PHE A 5 11.55 10.59 7.67
N CYS A 6 11.49 11.71 8.40
CA CYS A 6 10.37 12.66 8.29
C CYS A 6 10.23 13.22 6.88
N ASN A 7 11.35 13.58 6.26
CA ASN A 7 11.35 14.10 4.88
C ASN A 7 10.81 13.07 3.90
N GLN A 8 11.19 11.80 4.06
CA GLN A 8 10.70 10.72 3.20
C GLN A 8 9.21 10.47 3.40
N LEU A 9 8.74 10.45 4.64
CA LEU A 9 7.32 10.29 4.93
C LEU A 9 6.49 11.43 4.33
N GLU A 10 6.97 12.66 4.47
CA GLU A 10 6.29 13.83 3.93
C GLU A 10 6.21 13.78 2.41
N ALA A 11 7.33 13.48 1.74
CA ALA A 11 7.40 13.35 0.29
C ALA A 11 6.44 12.26 -0.21
N LEU A 12 6.41 11.11 0.47
CA LEU A 12 5.52 10.00 0.13
C LEU A 12 4.04 10.37 0.33
N SER A 13 3.73 11.09 1.41
CA SER A 13 2.38 11.56 1.71
C SER A 13 1.88 12.55 0.66
N VAL A 14 2.73 13.47 0.23
CA VAL A 14 2.40 14.43 -0.84
C VAL A 14 2.13 13.69 -2.15
N TRP A 15 2.99 12.75 -2.50
CA TRP A 15 2.84 11.96 -3.71
C TRP A 15 1.53 11.14 -3.70
N LYS A 16 1.22 10.49 -2.57
CA LYS A 16 -0.02 9.72 -2.38
C LYS A 16 -1.26 10.57 -2.59
N ARG A 17 -1.30 11.76 -2.00
CA ARG A 17 -2.45 12.65 -2.14
C ARG A 17 -2.69 13.07 -3.58
N ARG A 18 -1.63 13.21 -4.38
CA ARG A 18 -1.74 13.59 -5.79
C ARG A 18 -2.17 12.43 -6.67
N ASN A 19 -1.62 11.24 -6.44
CA ASN A 19 -1.75 10.11 -7.36
C ASN A 19 -2.75 9.06 -6.90
N LEU A 20 -2.92 8.90 -5.59
CA LEU A 20 -3.82 7.92 -4.98
C LEU A 20 -4.64 8.54 -3.84
N PRO A 21 -5.47 9.56 -4.11
CA PRO A 21 -6.21 10.22 -3.04
C PRO A 21 -7.15 9.28 -2.28
N LEU A 22 -7.70 8.25 -2.97
CA LEU A 22 -8.57 7.26 -2.35
C LEU A 22 -7.80 6.29 -1.44
N PHE A 23 -6.51 6.12 -1.69
CA PHE A 23 -5.67 5.25 -0.87
C PHE A 23 -5.38 5.81 0.52
N ALA A 24 -5.57 7.12 0.70
CA ALA A 24 -5.43 7.76 2.00
C ALA A 24 -6.59 7.41 2.96
N MET A 25 -7.72 6.98 2.44
CA MET A 25 -8.87 6.56 3.24
C MET A 25 -8.82 5.06 3.52
N PRO A 26 -9.17 4.60 4.74
CA PRO A 26 -9.14 3.17 5.08
C PRO A 26 -9.94 2.30 4.10
N GLN A 27 -11.12 2.72 3.71
CA GLN A 27 -11.97 1.98 2.77
C GLN A 27 -11.35 1.92 1.37
N GLY A 28 -10.71 3.00 0.93
CA GLY A 28 -10.01 3.02 -0.35
C GLY A 28 -8.80 2.11 -0.36
N ALA A 29 -8.01 2.14 0.70
CA ALA A 29 -6.85 1.27 0.86
C ALA A 29 -7.25 -0.20 0.86
N GLU A 30 -8.34 -0.56 1.54
CA GLU A 30 -8.84 -1.94 1.58
C GLU A 30 -9.25 -2.44 0.19
N VAL A 31 -10.01 -1.64 -0.54
CA VAL A 31 -10.45 -2.00 -1.90
C VAL A 31 -9.27 -2.17 -2.84
N VAL A 32 -8.34 -1.23 -2.84
CA VAL A 32 -7.14 -1.31 -3.70
C VAL A 32 -6.31 -2.54 -3.36
N THR A 33 -6.10 -2.82 -2.07
CA THR A 33 -5.36 -4.00 -1.63
C THR A 33 -6.04 -5.28 -2.09
N TRP A 34 -7.36 -5.36 -1.97
CA TRP A 34 -8.12 -6.51 -2.43
C TRP A 34 -7.97 -6.73 -3.94
N LEU A 35 -8.05 -5.65 -4.72
CA LEU A 35 -7.87 -5.70 -6.17
C LEU A 35 -6.49 -6.22 -6.56
N MET A 36 -5.46 -5.75 -5.87
CA MET A 36 -4.07 -6.09 -6.22
C MET A 36 -3.69 -7.52 -5.84
N ARG A 37 -4.38 -8.14 -4.91
CA ARG A 37 -4.12 -9.54 -4.53
C ARG A 37 -4.36 -10.51 -5.68
N SER A 38 -5.23 -10.17 -6.61
CA SER A 38 -5.58 -11.01 -7.76
C SER A 38 -5.59 -10.19 -9.05
N ALA A 39 -4.58 -9.34 -9.22
CA ALA A 39 -4.51 -8.41 -10.37
C ALA A 39 -4.52 -9.12 -11.72
N ALA A 40 -4.02 -10.36 -11.79
CA ALA A 40 -3.94 -11.14 -13.03
C ALA A 40 -5.30 -11.67 -13.50
N HIS A 41 -6.26 -11.81 -12.60
CA HIS A 41 -7.56 -12.41 -12.92
C HIS A 41 -8.70 -11.52 -12.43
N PRO A 42 -9.71 -11.26 -13.29
CA PRO A 42 -10.91 -10.57 -12.85
C PRO A 42 -11.65 -11.38 -11.77
N ARG A 43 -12.22 -10.67 -10.80
CA ARG A 43 -12.95 -11.30 -9.71
C ARG A 43 -14.36 -10.72 -9.62
N PRO A 44 -15.35 -11.52 -9.17
CA PRO A 44 -16.71 -11.02 -8.98
C PRO A 44 -16.76 -9.86 -7.98
N LEU A 45 -17.45 -8.80 -8.34
CA LEU A 45 -17.63 -7.63 -7.47
C LEU A 45 -18.35 -8.02 -6.16
N LYS A 46 -19.20 -9.01 -6.22
CA LYS A 46 -19.88 -9.59 -5.06
C LYS A 46 -18.90 -10.08 -3.99
N GLU A 47 -17.78 -10.67 -4.40
CA GLU A 47 -16.75 -11.14 -3.47
C GLU A 47 -16.10 -9.97 -2.70
N LEU A 48 -15.91 -8.84 -3.36
CA LEU A 48 -15.40 -7.63 -2.73
C LEU A 48 -16.34 -7.15 -1.63
N TYR A 49 -17.62 -7.08 -1.93
CA TYR A 49 -18.61 -6.66 -0.93
C TYR A 49 -18.66 -7.61 0.27
N ALA A 50 -18.55 -8.91 0.02
CA ALA A 50 -18.55 -9.91 1.08
C ALA A 50 -17.27 -9.87 1.93
N ALA A 51 -16.14 -9.58 1.32
CA ALA A 51 -14.84 -9.56 2.01
C ALA A 51 -14.58 -8.27 2.79
N SER A 52 -15.24 -7.18 2.43
CA SER A 52 -15.01 -5.88 3.05
C SER A 52 -15.62 -5.80 4.45
N ARG A 53 -14.90 -5.14 5.36
CA ARG A 53 -15.41 -4.78 6.69
C ARG A 53 -16.31 -3.54 6.67
N PHE A 54 -16.35 -2.83 5.55
CA PHE A 54 -17.19 -1.65 5.38
C PHE A 54 -18.53 -2.04 4.74
N SER A 55 -19.53 -1.18 4.89
CA SER A 55 -20.85 -1.41 4.30
C SER A 55 -20.78 -1.43 2.78
N GLU A 56 -21.70 -2.15 2.15
CA GLU A 56 -21.77 -2.23 0.69
C GLU A 56 -21.89 -0.84 0.03
N PRO A 57 -22.74 0.10 0.52
CA PRO A 57 -22.78 1.44 -0.05
C PRO A 57 -21.45 2.17 0.00
N THR A 58 -20.68 2.01 1.09
CA THR A 58 -19.36 2.62 1.22
C THR A 58 -18.39 2.05 0.20
N VAL A 59 -18.32 0.73 0.08
CA VAL A 59 -17.46 0.05 -0.90
C VAL A 59 -17.85 0.41 -2.33
N ARG A 60 -19.14 0.45 -2.60
CA ARG A 60 -19.67 0.83 -3.92
C ARG A 60 -19.24 2.26 -4.30
N SER A 61 -19.29 3.17 -3.35
CA SER A 61 -18.84 4.55 -3.55
C SER A 61 -17.35 4.62 -3.91
N VAL A 62 -16.51 3.84 -3.21
CA VAL A 62 -15.08 3.76 -3.51
C VAL A 62 -14.84 3.18 -4.90
N VAL A 63 -15.52 2.09 -5.24
CA VAL A 63 -15.41 1.45 -6.56
C VAL A 63 -15.82 2.42 -7.66
N GLN A 64 -16.89 3.17 -7.47
CA GLN A 64 -17.34 4.17 -8.43
C GLN A 64 -16.29 5.28 -8.60
N SER A 65 -15.70 5.75 -7.53
CA SER A 65 -14.63 6.76 -7.60
C SER A 65 -13.40 6.25 -8.33
N LEU A 66 -13.05 4.97 -8.14
CA LEU A 66 -11.96 4.34 -8.89
C LEU A 66 -12.30 4.23 -10.37
N ALA A 67 -13.53 3.86 -10.70
CA ALA A 67 -14.01 3.77 -12.10
C ALA A 67 -13.99 5.13 -12.78
N ASP A 68 -14.41 6.18 -12.09
CA ASP A 68 -14.42 7.55 -12.61
C ASP A 68 -13.02 8.06 -12.96
N ARG A 69 -12.00 7.48 -12.34
CA ARG A 69 -10.57 7.80 -12.59
C ARG A 69 -9.88 6.80 -13.51
N ASP A 70 -10.62 5.89 -14.11
CA ASP A 70 -10.09 4.83 -14.97
C ASP A 70 -9.08 3.92 -14.27
N LEU A 71 -9.25 3.71 -12.97
CA LEU A 71 -8.36 2.88 -12.16
C LEU A 71 -8.81 1.42 -12.07
N VAL A 72 -10.06 1.14 -12.40
CA VAL A 72 -10.60 -0.22 -12.46
C VAL A 72 -11.34 -0.43 -13.77
N VAL A 73 -11.40 -1.70 -14.16
CA VAL A 73 -12.13 -2.13 -15.37
C VAL A 73 -13.19 -3.13 -14.95
N PHE A 74 -14.40 -2.94 -15.45
CA PHE A 74 -15.51 -3.87 -15.27
C PHE A 74 -15.67 -4.72 -16.51
N GLN A 75 -16.03 -5.97 -16.32
CA GLN A 75 -16.40 -6.87 -17.40
C GLN A 75 -17.47 -7.82 -16.87
N TYR A 76 -18.19 -8.47 -17.78
CA TYR A 76 -19.16 -9.49 -17.43
C TYR A 76 -18.55 -10.87 -17.60
N ASP A 77 -18.99 -11.81 -16.76
CA ASP A 77 -18.57 -13.21 -16.88
C ASP A 77 -19.07 -13.78 -18.20
N GLU A 78 -18.23 -14.49 -18.92
CA GLU A 78 -18.59 -15.13 -20.19
C GLU A 78 -19.67 -16.19 -20.02
N CYS A 79 -19.69 -16.89 -18.89
CA CYS A 79 -20.65 -17.94 -18.59
C CYS A 79 -21.96 -17.43 -18.02
N ASP A 80 -21.91 -16.31 -17.30
CA ASP A 80 -23.09 -15.68 -16.68
C ASP A 80 -22.98 -14.15 -16.72
N GLN A 81 -23.69 -13.54 -17.63
CA GLN A 81 -23.69 -12.09 -17.82
C GLN A 81 -24.29 -11.29 -16.64
N ARG A 82 -24.89 -11.98 -15.67
CA ARG A 82 -25.37 -11.35 -14.44
C ARG A 82 -24.23 -11.07 -13.47
N VAL A 83 -23.11 -11.78 -13.63
CA VAL A 83 -21.93 -11.64 -12.76
C VAL A 83 -21.05 -10.53 -13.31
N ARG A 84 -20.90 -9.48 -12.53
CA ARG A 84 -20.01 -8.37 -12.85
C ARG A 84 -18.65 -8.62 -12.25
N LEU A 85 -17.63 -8.61 -13.09
CA LEU A 85 -16.24 -8.83 -12.69
C LEU A 85 -15.51 -7.49 -12.63
N ILE A 86 -14.56 -7.37 -11.72
CA ILE A 86 -13.72 -6.19 -11.56
C ILE A 86 -12.25 -6.59 -11.56
N ARG A 87 -11.42 -5.77 -12.18
CA ARG A 87 -9.97 -5.91 -12.13
C ARG A 87 -9.31 -4.53 -12.10
N PRO A 88 -8.09 -4.42 -11.56
CA PRO A 88 -7.36 -3.15 -11.65
C PRO A 88 -7.00 -2.86 -13.11
N SER A 89 -7.03 -1.58 -13.47
CA SER A 89 -6.58 -1.14 -14.80
C SER A 89 -5.04 -1.12 -14.83
N SER A 90 -4.47 -1.09 -16.04
CA SER A 90 -3.02 -0.90 -16.19
C SER A 90 -2.55 0.42 -15.59
N LYS A 91 -3.40 1.44 -15.60
CA LYS A 91 -3.12 2.73 -14.96
C LYS A 91 -2.92 2.58 -13.46
N LEU A 92 -3.82 1.85 -12.78
CA LEU A 92 -3.70 1.61 -11.33
C LEU A 92 -2.45 0.79 -11.01
N VAL A 93 -2.20 -0.27 -11.76
CA VAL A 93 -1.00 -1.10 -11.58
C VAL A 93 0.26 -0.27 -11.72
N GLY A 94 0.34 0.59 -12.73
CA GLY A 94 1.48 1.47 -12.95
C GLY A 94 1.70 2.46 -11.80
N ILE A 95 0.63 3.05 -11.28
CA ILE A 95 0.69 3.97 -10.13
C ILE A 95 1.21 3.23 -8.88
N LEU A 96 0.72 2.04 -8.64
CA LEU A 96 1.14 1.25 -7.47
C LEU A 96 2.58 0.75 -7.60
N ASP A 97 3.03 0.41 -8.80
CA ASP A 97 4.43 0.06 -9.05
C ASP A 97 5.34 1.26 -8.74
N GLU A 98 4.96 2.45 -9.14
CA GLU A 98 5.68 3.68 -8.79
C GLU A 98 5.68 3.94 -7.29
N TYR A 99 4.56 3.71 -6.62
CA TYR A 99 4.44 3.83 -5.16
C TYR A 99 5.43 2.91 -4.44
N VAL A 100 5.48 1.65 -4.84
CA VAL A 100 6.42 0.67 -4.28
C VAL A 100 7.87 1.08 -4.53
N ALA A 101 8.17 1.56 -5.74
CA ALA A 101 9.51 2.04 -6.08
C ALA A 101 9.94 3.22 -5.19
N ARG A 102 9.02 4.14 -4.92
CA ARG A 102 9.28 5.28 -4.03
C ARG A 102 9.49 4.86 -2.58
N ILE A 103 8.72 3.89 -2.09
CA ILE A 103 8.91 3.32 -0.75
C ILE A 103 10.31 2.70 -0.64
N ARG A 104 10.71 1.91 -1.62
CA ARG A 104 12.02 1.25 -1.64
C ARG A 104 13.16 2.26 -1.69
N ALA A 105 13.05 3.27 -2.52
CA ALA A 105 14.05 4.33 -2.63
C ALA A 105 14.16 5.13 -1.33
N GLY A 106 13.03 5.47 -0.71
CA GLY A 106 13.00 6.15 0.57
C GLY A 106 13.62 5.33 1.70
N ALA A 107 13.31 4.05 1.76
CA ALA A 107 13.89 3.14 2.74
C ALA A 107 15.40 3.01 2.56
N ALA A 108 15.87 2.88 1.33
CA ALA A 108 17.30 2.81 1.02
C ALA A 108 18.03 4.09 1.45
N ALA A 109 17.44 5.26 1.20
CA ALA A 109 18.02 6.54 1.58
C ALA A 109 18.14 6.67 3.11
N VAL A 110 17.12 6.29 3.85
CA VAL A 110 17.11 6.30 5.31
C VAL A 110 18.16 5.34 5.87
N CYS A 111 18.22 4.12 5.33
CA CYS A 111 19.22 3.12 5.74
C CYS A 111 20.66 3.59 5.47
N SER A 112 20.90 4.28 4.35
CA SER A 112 22.21 4.85 4.02
C SER A 112 22.63 5.91 5.03
N GLU A 113 21.74 6.78 5.45
CA GLU A 113 22.02 7.81 6.46
C GLU A 113 22.26 7.20 7.83
N GLU A 114 21.52 6.17 8.21
CA GLU A 114 21.77 5.42 9.44
C GLU A 114 23.15 4.79 9.44
N ALA A 115 23.56 4.17 8.35
CA ALA A 115 24.87 3.58 8.21
C ALA A 115 25.97 4.62 8.37
N LYS A 116 25.81 5.80 7.79
CA LYS A 116 26.76 6.91 7.96
C LYS A 116 26.81 7.40 9.40
N ALA A 117 25.67 7.55 10.05
CA ALA A 117 25.59 7.96 11.44
C ALA A 117 26.26 6.93 12.38
N SER A 118 26.05 5.64 12.13
CA SER A 118 26.69 4.57 12.88
C SER A 118 28.20 4.56 12.74
N GLN A 119 28.71 4.88 11.55
CA GLN A 119 30.15 4.97 11.31
C GLN A 119 30.79 6.18 12.01
N SER A 120 30.05 7.28 12.16
CA SER A 120 30.57 8.49 12.78
C SER A 120 30.41 8.49 14.29
N SER A 121 29.48 7.76 14.87
CA SER A 121 29.30 7.62 16.30
C SER A 121 29.86 6.28 16.76
N ALA A 122 30.39 6.18 17.96
CA ALA A 122 31.02 4.98 18.48
C ALA A 122 30.11 3.75 18.59
N GLY A 123 28.93 3.77 18.11
CA GLY A 123 28.05 2.62 18.04
C GLY A 123 27.48 2.13 19.38
N LEU A 124 27.70 2.84 20.45
CA LEU A 124 27.24 2.42 21.76
C LEU A 124 25.72 2.38 21.87
N GLY A 125 25.06 3.36 21.26
CA GLY A 125 23.61 3.39 21.18
C GLY A 125 23.05 2.26 20.34
N ASP A 126 23.72 1.92 19.27
CA ASP A 126 23.29 0.84 18.38
C ASP A 126 23.36 -0.53 19.06
N ALA A 127 24.41 -0.77 19.84
CA ALA A 127 24.56 -2.00 20.61
C ALA A 127 23.41 -2.17 21.62
N VAL A 128 23.04 -1.11 22.31
CA VAL A 128 21.92 -1.11 23.27
C VAL A 128 20.59 -1.36 22.54
N TRP A 129 20.40 -0.73 21.42
CA TRP A 129 19.21 -0.90 20.61
C TRP A 129 19.06 -2.34 20.12
N THR A 130 20.14 -2.93 19.62
CA THR A 130 20.15 -4.31 19.15
C THR A 130 19.76 -5.29 20.26
N ARG A 131 20.26 -5.09 21.48
CA ARG A 131 19.89 -5.91 22.64
C ARG A 131 18.41 -5.84 22.94
N LYS A 132 17.82 -4.65 22.91
CA LYS A 132 16.39 -4.46 23.15
C LYS A 132 15.54 -5.19 22.12
N VAL A 133 15.96 -5.20 20.88
CA VAL A 133 15.21 -5.86 19.79
C VAL A 133 15.34 -7.38 19.89
N SER A 134 16.52 -7.90 20.26
CA SER A 134 16.75 -9.34 20.32
C SER A 134 16.17 -10.00 21.58
N ALA A 135 16.13 -9.30 22.70
CA ALA A 135 15.61 -9.86 23.95
C ALA A 135 14.16 -10.37 23.87
N PRO A 136 13.21 -9.66 23.29
CA PRO A 136 11.85 -10.17 23.14
C PRO A 136 11.76 -11.45 22.32
N ARG A 137 12.63 -11.61 21.35
CA ARG A 137 12.66 -12.84 20.55
C ARG A 137 13.08 -14.05 21.34
N ALA A 138 14.11 -13.88 22.17
CA ALA A 138 14.57 -14.94 23.02
C ALA A 138 13.50 -15.39 24.02
N VAL A 139 12.73 -14.45 24.54
CA VAL A 139 11.64 -14.74 25.49
C VAL A 139 10.46 -15.45 24.83
N SER A 140 10.18 -15.15 23.55
CA SER A 140 9.04 -15.76 22.86
C SER A 140 9.27 -17.22 22.47
N MET A 141 10.48 -17.68 22.54
CA MET A 141 10.83 -19.06 22.27
C MET A 141 10.93 -19.91 23.53
#